data_7df41f3994380c357d3f3668de9179d3
#
_entry.id   7df41f3994380c357d3f3668de9179d3
#
_cell.length_a   1.000
_cell.length_b   1.000
_cell.length_c   1.000
_cell.angle_alpha   90.00
_cell.angle_beta   90.00
_cell.angle_gamma   90.00
#
_symmetry.space_group_name_H-M   'P 1'
#
loop_
_entity.id
_entity.type
_entity.pdbx_description
1 polymer ?
#
loop_
_entity_poly.entity_id
_entity_poly.type
_entity_poly.pdbx_seq_one_letter_code
_entity_poly.pdbx_strand_id
1 'polypeptide(L)'
;MAEPVYSVCKYAPVELLAGFSLPCERLDPAPAGFSCADNCGHPNLCGFSKAVLEEVLAKGIRRLLLTDCCDVCRRIYDILLARGDMDFLYLLPLPHKQGVAERKIFKRELERLRDALSAWSGASFRPDLAFDAWKTAAASDEGWKETPHITLTGAHGGSLLLRAAQEKSALPVIDRTCTGSRKLPPCPREMPEDFFAAYAAALLGQSPACMRMQFREEVPDDNAAGIICHTVKFCDYYSFQYARLRKNAAQPILKVETDCTPQSSGQLATRLEAFSETLGVRRIQMSGKTNARYAAGVDSGSASTDVVILDRQGKIVGSAILPTGAGASAGADKALEAAIQSAGITREDIGTVVSTGYGRDHIAGGNASVTEITCHARGAHHLLPGVRTIIDIGGQDSKVIRLDENGQVINFVMNDKCAAGTGRFLELMARTLEMTLPEMSEKGRHWNKPVSISSMCTVFAESEVVSLIAGNTDPADIIHGLNMAVANKTASLVMRLGGQPAYVMTGGVAMNRGVVEALEEKLKAEIIVPRESQLCGALGAALFALDAVR
;
A
#
# COMPACT_ATOMS: atom_id res chain seq x y z
N MET A 1 9.05 -30.32 -24.16
CA MET A 1 8.16 -30.52 -23.00
C MET A 1 6.77 -30.08 -23.40
N ALA A 2 5.72 -30.78 -22.96
CA ALA A 2 4.35 -30.36 -23.25
C ALA A 2 4.09 -28.99 -22.59
N GLU A 3 3.43 -28.12 -23.31
CA GLU A 3 3.06 -26.79 -22.83
C GLU A 3 2.10 -26.89 -21.64
N PRO A 4 2.31 -26.14 -20.53
CA PRO A 4 1.50 -26.31 -19.32
C PRO A 4 0.06 -25.78 -19.50
N VAL A 5 -0.85 -26.30 -18.68
CA VAL A 5 -2.14 -25.66 -18.44
C VAL A 5 -1.96 -24.63 -17.33
N TYR A 6 -2.22 -23.37 -17.62
CA TYR A 6 -2.11 -22.30 -16.64
C TYR A 6 -3.35 -22.19 -15.75
N SER A 7 -3.15 -21.78 -14.51
CA SER A 7 -4.26 -21.48 -13.58
C SER A 7 -3.95 -20.23 -12.77
N VAL A 8 -4.94 -19.55 -12.21
CA VAL A 8 -4.75 -18.32 -11.41
C VAL A 8 -5.24 -18.46 -9.97
N CYS A 9 -6.21 -19.29 -9.70
CA CYS A 9 -6.86 -19.39 -8.40
C CYS A 9 -6.30 -20.56 -7.58
N LYS A 10 -6.14 -20.38 -6.27
CA LYS A 10 -5.70 -21.45 -5.37
C LYS A 10 -6.68 -22.62 -5.25
N TYR A 11 -7.93 -22.45 -5.72
CA TYR A 11 -8.92 -23.52 -5.81
C TYR A 11 -8.90 -24.29 -7.13
N ALA A 12 -7.99 -23.94 -8.05
CA ALA A 12 -7.79 -24.75 -9.24
C ALA A 12 -7.34 -26.17 -8.85
N PRO A 13 -7.98 -27.23 -9.40
CA PRO A 13 -7.68 -28.62 -9.04
C PRO A 13 -6.45 -29.11 -9.80
N VAL A 14 -5.27 -28.59 -9.45
CA VAL A 14 -4.01 -28.89 -10.15
C VAL A 14 -3.63 -30.38 -10.02
N GLU A 15 -4.03 -31.03 -8.95
CA GLU A 15 -3.82 -32.48 -8.72
C GLU A 15 -4.61 -33.33 -9.73
N LEU A 16 -5.77 -32.81 -10.19
CA LEU A 16 -6.55 -33.48 -11.24
C LEU A 16 -5.81 -33.48 -12.57
N LEU A 17 -5.09 -32.39 -12.89
CA LEU A 17 -4.26 -32.29 -14.10
C LEU A 17 -3.11 -33.30 -14.08
N ALA A 18 -2.54 -33.56 -12.89
CA ALA A 18 -1.51 -34.60 -12.72
C ALA A 18 -2.04 -36.00 -13.10
N GLY A 19 -3.34 -36.27 -12.89
CA GLY A 19 -4.00 -37.50 -13.33
C GLY A 19 -4.04 -37.70 -14.86
N PHE A 20 -3.76 -36.66 -15.63
CA PHE A 20 -3.56 -36.70 -17.07
C PHE A 20 -2.09 -36.56 -17.51
N SER A 21 -1.17 -36.56 -16.56
CA SER A 21 0.25 -36.21 -16.79
C SER A 21 0.43 -34.86 -17.49
N LEU A 22 -0.49 -33.93 -17.28
CA LEU A 22 -0.43 -32.57 -17.81
C LEU A 22 0.30 -31.67 -16.82
N PRO A 23 1.35 -30.94 -17.25
CA PRO A 23 1.99 -29.94 -16.41
C PRO A 23 1.01 -28.80 -16.13
N CYS A 24 1.01 -28.34 -14.90
CA CYS A 24 0.24 -27.17 -14.49
C CYS A 24 1.14 -26.10 -13.95
N GLU A 25 0.93 -24.88 -14.39
CA GLU A 25 1.68 -23.72 -13.93
C GLU A 25 0.72 -22.65 -13.38
N ARG A 26 1.12 -22.04 -12.28
CA ARG A 26 0.35 -20.93 -11.73
C ARG A 26 0.77 -19.65 -12.41
N LEU A 27 -0.20 -18.93 -12.97
CA LEU A 27 0.03 -17.62 -13.53
C LEU A 27 0.15 -16.60 -12.39
N ASP A 28 1.28 -15.89 -12.36
CA ASP A 28 1.59 -14.81 -11.43
C ASP A 28 1.86 -13.52 -12.21
N PRO A 29 0.79 -12.84 -12.68
CA PRO A 29 0.92 -11.76 -13.63
C PRO A 29 1.47 -10.48 -12.98
N ALA A 30 2.55 -9.95 -13.58
CA ALA A 30 3.16 -8.68 -13.21
C ALA A 30 3.63 -7.91 -14.46
N PRO A 31 2.72 -7.55 -15.40
CA PRO A 31 3.09 -6.91 -16.64
C PRO A 31 3.57 -5.47 -16.43
N ALA A 32 4.39 -4.97 -17.36
CA ALA A 32 4.83 -3.58 -17.33
C ALA A 32 3.72 -2.56 -17.68
N GLY A 33 2.64 -3.02 -18.33
CA GLY A 33 1.49 -2.20 -18.73
C GLY A 33 0.34 -3.09 -19.20
N PHE A 34 -0.70 -2.50 -19.78
CA PHE A 34 -1.95 -3.18 -20.14
C PHE A 34 -2.35 -3.00 -21.61
N SER A 35 -1.39 -2.85 -22.52
CA SER A 35 -1.66 -2.54 -23.92
C SER A 35 -2.56 -3.56 -24.61
N CYS A 36 -2.32 -4.86 -24.40
CA CYS A 36 -3.15 -5.93 -24.97
C CYS A 36 -4.51 -6.02 -24.27
N ALA A 37 -4.52 -5.91 -22.95
CA ALA A 37 -5.73 -5.99 -22.15
C ALA A 37 -6.70 -4.82 -22.42
N ASP A 38 -6.18 -3.61 -22.58
CA ASP A 38 -6.97 -2.40 -22.83
C ASP A 38 -7.58 -2.39 -24.26
N ASN A 39 -6.98 -3.12 -25.20
CA ASN A 39 -7.51 -3.26 -26.56
C ASN A 39 -8.70 -4.23 -26.65
N CYS A 40 -8.85 -5.14 -25.72
CA CYS A 40 -9.92 -6.17 -25.76
C CYS A 40 -10.86 -6.14 -24.56
N GLY A 41 -10.47 -5.47 -23.47
CA GLY A 41 -11.21 -5.43 -22.21
C GLY A 41 -11.86 -4.09 -21.93
N HIS A 42 -12.89 -4.10 -21.06
CA HIS A 42 -13.53 -2.87 -20.61
C HIS A 42 -12.55 -2.08 -19.69
N PRO A 43 -12.48 -0.72 -19.80
CA PRO A 43 -11.57 0.11 -18.98
C PRO A 43 -11.69 -0.10 -17.47
N ASN A 44 -12.88 -0.44 -16.98
CA ASN A 44 -13.18 -0.66 -15.56
C ASN A 44 -12.87 -2.09 -15.06
N LEU A 45 -12.23 -2.92 -15.86
CA LEU A 45 -11.71 -4.19 -15.35
C LEU A 45 -10.70 -3.92 -14.23
N CYS A 46 -10.72 -4.74 -13.18
CA CYS A 46 -9.76 -4.57 -12.08
C CYS A 46 -8.32 -4.85 -12.56
N GLY A 47 -7.32 -4.26 -11.88
CA GLY A 47 -5.91 -4.42 -12.26
C GLY A 47 -5.47 -5.87 -12.39
N PHE A 48 -5.96 -6.77 -11.53
CA PHE A 48 -5.64 -8.20 -11.63
C PHE A 48 -6.16 -8.83 -12.94
N SER A 49 -7.39 -8.53 -13.36
CA SER A 49 -7.91 -9.06 -14.63
C SER A 49 -7.15 -8.54 -15.84
N LYS A 50 -6.82 -7.26 -15.82
CA LYS A 50 -5.98 -6.68 -16.87
C LYS A 50 -4.61 -7.34 -16.91
N ALA A 51 -3.99 -7.58 -15.75
CA ALA A 51 -2.70 -8.24 -15.67
C ALA A 51 -2.76 -9.69 -16.19
N VAL A 52 -3.80 -10.45 -15.85
CA VAL A 52 -4.00 -11.81 -16.39
C VAL A 52 -4.19 -11.78 -17.91
N LEU A 53 -5.06 -10.91 -18.43
CA LEU A 53 -5.30 -10.78 -19.86
C LEU A 53 -4.02 -10.36 -20.61
N GLU A 54 -3.31 -9.36 -20.10
CA GLU A 54 -2.04 -8.91 -20.70
C GLU A 54 -1.04 -10.05 -20.80
N GLU A 55 -0.84 -10.78 -19.71
CA GLU A 55 0.11 -11.90 -19.64
C GLU A 55 -0.30 -13.03 -20.59
N VAL A 56 -1.57 -13.41 -20.61
CA VAL A 56 -2.09 -14.46 -21.50
C VAL A 56 -1.89 -14.07 -22.96
N LEU A 57 -2.21 -12.83 -23.32
CA LEU A 57 -2.15 -12.37 -24.70
C LEU A 57 -0.71 -12.10 -25.15
N ALA A 58 0.11 -11.45 -24.33
CA ALA A 58 1.49 -11.12 -24.67
C ALA A 58 2.41 -12.35 -24.76
N LYS A 59 2.17 -13.35 -23.90
CA LYS A 59 2.94 -14.61 -23.94
C LYS A 59 2.36 -15.67 -24.88
N GLY A 60 1.22 -15.41 -25.50
CA GLY A 60 0.55 -16.37 -26.38
C GLY A 60 0.10 -17.64 -25.65
N ILE A 61 -0.33 -17.52 -24.39
CA ILE A 61 -0.85 -18.65 -23.61
C ILE A 61 -2.14 -19.13 -24.22
N ARG A 62 -2.23 -20.42 -24.54
CA ARG A 62 -3.38 -21.03 -25.21
C ARG A 62 -4.14 -22.06 -24.35
N ARG A 63 -3.67 -22.33 -23.12
CA ARG A 63 -4.25 -23.33 -22.21
C ARG A 63 -4.46 -22.72 -20.84
N LEU A 64 -5.73 -22.49 -20.48
CA LEU A 64 -6.06 -21.78 -19.24
C LEU A 64 -7.26 -22.42 -18.54
N LEU A 65 -7.07 -22.72 -17.25
CA LEU A 65 -8.09 -23.15 -16.32
C LEU A 65 -8.43 -22.00 -15.37
N LEU A 66 -9.59 -21.42 -15.53
CA LEU A 66 -10.14 -20.39 -14.65
C LEU A 66 -11.12 -21.01 -13.66
N THR A 67 -11.31 -20.36 -12.53
CA THR A 67 -12.37 -20.70 -11.57
C THR A 67 -13.39 -19.58 -11.51
N ASP A 68 -14.64 -19.92 -11.37
CA ASP A 68 -15.74 -18.99 -11.21
C ASP A 68 -15.79 -18.42 -9.77
N CYS A 69 -14.67 -17.85 -9.34
CA CYS A 69 -14.54 -17.30 -8.00
C CYS A 69 -14.91 -15.82 -7.90
N CYS A 70 -14.93 -15.09 -9.01
CA CYS A 70 -15.36 -13.70 -9.07
C CYS A 70 -15.83 -13.33 -10.49
N ASP A 71 -16.61 -12.27 -10.61
CA ASP A 71 -17.17 -11.82 -11.89
C ASP A 71 -16.08 -11.51 -12.93
N VAL A 72 -14.95 -11.03 -12.48
CA VAL A 72 -13.80 -10.73 -13.33
C VAL A 72 -13.24 -11.98 -14.02
N CYS A 73 -13.17 -13.12 -13.33
CA CYS A 73 -12.74 -14.38 -13.96
C CYS A 73 -13.69 -14.83 -15.07
N ARG A 74 -15.00 -14.59 -14.91
CA ARG A 74 -15.99 -14.81 -15.99
C ARG A 74 -15.71 -13.90 -17.18
N ARG A 75 -15.44 -12.60 -16.94
CA ARG A 75 -15.12 -11.65 -18.03
C ARG A 75 -13.84 -12.02 -18.77
N ILE A 76 -12.79 -12.47 -18.06
CA ILE A 76 -11.58 -13.00 -18.69
C ILE A 76 -11.95 -14.20 -19.61
N TYR A 77 -12.73 -15.13 -19.07
CA TYR A 77 -13.19 -16.30 -19.83
C TYR A 77 -13.97 -15.89 -21.09
N ASP A 78 -14.96 -14.98 -20.97
CA ASP A 78 -15.78 -14.53 -22.09
C ASP A 78 -14.94 -13.86 -23.19
N ILE A 79 -13.96 -13.01 -22.81
CA ILE A 79 -13.06 -12.32 -23.75
C ILE A 79 -12.21 -13.35 -24.50
N LEU A 80 -11.60 -14.29 -23.79
CA LEU A 80 -10.74 -15.31 -24.40
C LEU A 80 -11.53 -16.30 -25.26
N LEU A 81 -12.75 -16.65 -24.84
CA LEU A 81 -13.66 -17.50 -25.61
C LEU A 81 -14.07 -16.82 -26.93
N ALA A 82 -14.41 -15.54 -26.89
CA ALA A 82 -14.79 -14.77 -28.07
C ALA A 82 -13.65 -14.62 -29.08
N ARG A 83 -12.38 -14.69 -28.66
CA ARG A 83 -11.22 -14.68 -29.54
C ARG A 83 -11.08 -15.98 -30.35
N GLY A 84 -11.45 -17.11 -29.79
CA GLY A 84 -11.45 -18.40 -30.46
C GLY A 84 -10.07 -19.02 -30.75
N ASP A 85 -8.99 -18.50 -30.15
CA ASP A 85 -7.61 -18.92 -30.37
C ASP A 85 -7.01 -19.79 -29.24
N MET A 86 -7.84 -20.20 -28.27
CA MET A 86 -7.42 -21.06 -27.15
C MET A 86 -7.48 -22.54 -27.50
N ASP A 87 -6.43 -23.30 -27.16
CA ASP A 87 -6.40 -24.76 -27.30
C ASP A 87 -7.23 -25.45 -26.21
N PHE A 88 -7.14 -24.90 -24.98
CA PHE A 88 -7.94 -25.33 -23.85
C PHE A 88 -8.33 -24.12 -22.99
N LEU A 89 -9.61 -23.88 -22.87
CA LEU A 89 -10.16 -22.83 -21.99
C LEU A 89 -11.32 -23.40 -21.20
N TYR A 90 -11.20 -23.42 -19.89
CA TYR A 90 -12.24 -23.93 -19.02
C TYR A 90 -12.51 -23.00 -17.85
N LEU A 91 -13.79 -22.74 -17.56
CA LEU A 91 -14.21 -22.01 -16.38
C LEU A 91 -14.86 -23.00 -15.40
N LEU A 92 -14.17 -23.33 -14.32
CA LEU A 92 -14.63 -24.26 -13.30
C LEU A 92 -15.61 -23.55 -12.34
N PRO A 93 -16.89 -23.95 -12.29
CA PRO A 93 -17.82 -23.44 -11.30
C PRO A 93 -17.38 -23.81 -9.88
N LEU A 94 -17.34 -22.80 -8.99
CA LEU A 94 -16.83 -22.95 -7.63
C LEU A 94 -17.92 -22.59 -6.62
N PRO A 95 -18.40 -23.53 -5.79
CA PRO A 95 -19.33 -23.23 -4.71
C PRO A 95 -18.69 -22.32 -3.66
N HIS A 96 -19.45 -21.34 -3.17
CA HIS A 96 -18.95 -20.38 -2.17
C HIS A 96 -19.12 -20.85 -0.71
N LYS A 97 -19.65 -22.05 -0.47
CA LYS A 97 -19.87 -22.66 0.84
C LYS A 97 -19.27 -24.07 0.88
N GLN A 98 -19.20 -24.65 2.09
CA GLN A 98 -18.60 -25.97 2.32
C GLN A 98 -19.62 -27.02 2.79
N GLY A 99 -20.91 -26.80 2.57
CA GLY A 99 -21.97 -27.73 2.97
C GLY A 99 -21.97 -29.04 2.17
N VAL A 100 -22.82 -29.98 2.59
CA VAL A 100 -22.97 -31.28 1.90
C VAL A 100 -23.47 -31.10 0.46
N ALA A 101 -24.39 -30.17 0.24
CA ALA A 101 -24.93 -29.88 -1.10
C ALA A 101 -23.83 -29.30 -2.02
N GLU A 102 -23.05 -28.37 -1.52
CA GLU A 102 -21.96 -27.73 -2.25
C GLU A 102 -20.86 -28.71 -2.63
N ARG A 103 -20.52 -29.64 -1.74
CA ARG A 103 -19.56 -30.73 -2.04
C ARG A 103 -20.07 -31.64 -3.16
N LYS A 104 -21.37 -31.98 -3.14
CA LYS A 104 -21.97 -32.77 -4.21
C LYS A 104 -22.00 -32.04 -5.56
N ILE A 105 -22.27 -30.72 -5.54
CA ILE A 105 -22.23 -29.91 -6.75
C ILE A 105 -20.79 -29.85 -7.27
N PHE A 106 -19.83 -29.55 -6.39
CA PHE A 106 -18.43 -29.40 -6.80
C PHE A 106 -17.83 -30.71 -7.30
N LYS A 107 -18.18 -31.84 -6.69
CA LYS A 107 -17.85 -33.18 -7.24
C LYS A 107 -18.24 -33.29 -8.72
N ARG A 108 -19.47 -32.95 -9.07
CA ARG A 108 -19.96 -33.04 -10.47
C ARG A 108 -19.19 -32.11 -11.40
N GLU A 109 -18.83 -30.92 -10.92
CA GLU A 109 -18.03 -29.97 -11.73
C GLU A 109 -16.61 -30.47 -11.95
N LEU A 110 -16.00 -31.15 -10.97
CA LEU A 110 -14.69 -31.80 -11.13
C LEU A 110 -14.76 -32.99 -12.10
N GLU A 111 -15.86 -33.78 -12.08
CA GLU A 111 -16.11 -34.86 -13.05
C GLU A 111 -16.28 -34.29 -14.46
N ARG A 112 -17.01 -33.19 -14.65
CA ARG A 112 -17.13 -32.49 -15.93
C ARG A 112 -15.78 -31.96 -16.44
N LEU A 113 -14.97 -31.40 -15.55
CA LEU A 113 -13.60 -30.96 -15.91
C LEU A 113 -12.74 -32.14 -16.34
N ARG A 114 -12.81 -33.29 -15.64
CA ARG A 114 -12.13 -34.52 -16.05
C ARG A 114 -12.53 -34.92 -17.48
N ASP A 115 -13.83 -34.93 -17.78
CA ASP A 115 -14.33 -35.31 -19.09
C ASP A 115 -13.90 -34.35 -20.20
N ALA A 116 -13.89 -33.05 -19.91
CA ALA A 116 -13.37 -32.03 -20.82
C ALA A 116 -11.88 -32.17 -21.08
N LEU A 117 -11.08 -32.44 -20.03
CA LEU A 117 -9.65 -32.71 -20.16
C LEU A 117 -9.38 -33.97 -20.97
N SER A 118 -10.14 -35.05 -20.75
CA SER A 118 -10.04 -36.29 -21.52
C SER A 118 -10.36 -36.08 -23.00
N ALA A 119 -11.45 -35.37 -23.28
CA ALA A 119 -11.85 -35.06 -24.65
C ALA A 119 -10.82 -34.19 -25.39
N TRP A 120 -10.25 -33.21 -24.71
CA TRP A 120 -9.26 -32.31 -25.29
C TRP A 120 -7.88 -32.97 -25.48
N SER A 121 -7.37 -33.65 -24.44
CA SER A 121 -6.02 -34.23 -24.47
C SER A 121 -5.95 -35.60 -25.16
N GLY A 122 -7.08 -36.28 -25.35
CA GLY A 122 -7.14 -37.68 -25.80
C GLY A 122 -6.62 -38.70 -24.78
N ALA A 123 -6.25 -38.25 -23.58
CA ALA A 123 -5.71 -39.10 -22.52
C ALA A 123 -6.79 -39.59 -21.58
N SER A 124 -6.60 -40.82 -21.06
CA SER A 124 -7.47 -41.35 -20.00
C SER A 124 -7.04 -40.84 -18.64
N PHE A 125 -8.00 -40.52 -17.79
CA PHE A 125 -7.73 -40.08 -16.41
C PHE A 125 -7.13 -41.21 -15.58
N ARG A 126 -6.05 -40.94 -14.88
CA ARG A 126 -5.37 -41.86 -13.95
C ARG A 126 -5.56 -41.37 -12.51
N PRO A 127 -6.51 -41.94 -11.75
CA PRO A 127 -6.81 -41.51 -10.40
C PRO A 127 -5.64 -41.75 -9.42
N ASP A 128 -4.80 -42.74 -9.68
CA ASP A 128 -3.58 -43.01 -8.90
C ASP A 128 -2.60 -41.82 -8.93
N LEU A 129 -2.32 -41.26 -10.11
CA LEU A 129 -1.45 -40.10 -10.25
C LEU A 129 -2.03 -38.84 -9.60
N ALA A 130 -3.34 -38.63 -9.75
CA ALA A 130 -4.03 -37.51 -9.11
C ALA A 130 -4.01 -37.64 -7.58
N PHE A 131 -4.15 -38.85 -7.06
CA PHE A 131 -4.11 -39.14 -5.63
C PHE A 131 -2.70 -38.95 -5.05
N ASP A 132 -1.65 -39.37 -5.77
CA ASP A 132 -0.27 -39.16 -5.34
C ASP A 132 0.10 -37.66 -5.34
N ALA A 133 -0.37 -36.91 -6.33
CA ALA A 133 -0.23 -35.45 -6.35
C ALA A 133 -0.96 -34.81 -5.16
N TRP A 134 -2.17 -35.27 -4.83
CA TRP A 134 -2.89 -34.80 -3.66
C TRP A 134 -2.16 -35.12 -2.34
N LYS A 135 -1.63 -36.34 -2.17
CA LYS A 135 -0.80 -36.68 -1.00
C LYS A 135 0.39 -35.74 -0.86
N THR A 136 1.09 -35.47 -1.95
CA THR A 136 2.22 -34.56 -1.99
C THR A 136 1.82 -33.14 -1.58
N ALA A 137 0.72 -32.61 -2.12
CA ALA A 137 0.19 -31.29 -1.79
C ALA A 137 -0.30 -31.20 -0.33
N ALA A 138 -0.89 -32.27 0.22
CA ALA A 138 -1.35 -32.30 1.62
C ALA A 138 -0.21 -32.46 2.63
N ALA A 139 0.91 -33.06 2.22
CA ALA A 139 2.10 -33.23 3.05
C ALA A 139 3.01 -32.00 3.07
N SER A 140 2.83 -31.05 2.13
CA SER A 140 3.63 -29.83 2.09
C SER A 140 3.34 -28.98 3.34
N ASP A 141 4.31 -28.90 4.23
CA ASP A 141 4.25 -28.03 5.40
C ASP A 141 4.85 -26.69 5.04
N GLU A 142 4.07 -25.83 4.39
CA GLU A 142 4.46 -24.45 4.15
C GLU A 142 4.42 -23.65 5.45
N GLY A 143 5.22 -24.09 6.45
CA GLY A 143 5.71 -23.28 7.56
C GLY A 143 4.71 -22.41 8.30
N TRP A 144 3.48 -22.87 8.51
CA TRP A 144 2.46 -22.24 9.37
C TRP A 144 2.87 -22.36 10.86
N LYS A 145 4.06 -21.84 11.18
CA LYS A 145 4.64 -22.02 12.51
C LYS A 145 4.11 -20.96 13.46
N GLU A 146 4.06 -21.36 14.73
CA GLU A 146 3.75 -20.58 15.93
C GLU A 146 4.68 -19.37 16.18
N THR A 147 5.47 -18.97 15.21
CA THR A 147 6.38 -17.81 15.29
C THR A 147 5.65 -16.53 14.94
N PRO A 148 5.98 -15.39 15.56
CA PRO A 148 5.48 -14.10 15.13
C PRO A 148 5.73 -13.88 13.64
N HIS A 149 4.69 -13.47 12.90
CA HIS A 149 4.75 -13.26 11.45
C HIS A 149 3.88 -12.08 11.03
N ILE A 150 4.03 -11.64 9.79
CA ILE A 150 3.13 -10.70 9.14
C ILE A 150 2.19 -11.48 8.23
N THR A 151 0.89 -11.29 8.37
CA THR A 151 -0.10 -11.87 7.48
C THR A 151 -0.36 -10.93 6.28
N LEU A 152 -0.08 -11.40 5.07
CA LEU A 152 -0.50 -10.76 3.83
C LEU A 152 -1.82 -11.36 3.39
N THR A 153 -2.90 -10.57 3.36
CA THR A 153 -4.26 -11.03 3.00
C THR A 153 -4.90 -10.12 1.96
N GLY A 154 -6.06 -10.53 1.44
CA GLY A 154 -6.83 -9.73 0.49
C GLY A 154 -6.79 -10.24 -0.94
N ALA A 155 -6.75 -9.31 -1.91
CA ALA A 155 -6.68 -9.60 -3.33
C ALA A 155 -5.34 -10.22 -3.73
N HIS A 156 -5.23 -10.68 -4.99
CA HIS A 156 -3.99 -11.20 -5.54
C HIS A 156 -2.79 -10.30 -5.24
N GLY A 157 -1.85 -10.79 -4.46
CA GLY A 157 -0.62 -10.08 -4.13
C GLY A 157 0.53 -10.38 -5.09
N GLY A 158 0.59 -11.62 -5.53
CA GLY A 158 1.64 -12.14 -6.40
C GLY A 158 3.04 -12.15 -5.75
N SER A 159 4.00 -12.69 -6.47
CA SER A 159 5.39 -12.74 -6.03
C SER A 159 6.02 -11.35 -5.85
N LEU A 160 5.54 -10.36 -6.60
CA LEU A 160 6.04 -8.97 -6.53
C LEU A 160 5.78 -8.36 -5.14
N LEU A 161 4.52 -8.40 -4.68
CA LEU A 161 4.16 -7.84 -3.37
C LEU A 161 4.72 -8.68 -2.23
N LEU A 162 4.70 -10.02 -2.36
CA LEU A 162 5.23 -10.91 -1.34
C LEU A 162 6.74 -10.68 -1.12
N ARG A 163 7.52 -10.62 -2.19
CA ARG A 163 8.96 -10.30 -2.12
C ARG A 163 9.21 -8.94 -1.51
N ALA A 164 8.50 -7.91 -1.98
CA ALA A 164 8.64 -6.57 -1.42
C ALA A 164 8.34 -6.53 0.08
N ALA A 165 7.32 -7.25 0.54
CA ALA A 165 6.99 -7.34 1.97
C ALA A 165 8.06 -8.10 2.77
N GLN A 166 8.58 -9.21 2.23
CA GLN A 166 9.65 -10.00 2.86
C GLN A 166 10.96 -9.22 2.97
N GLU A 167 11.35 -8.49 1.92
CA GLU A 167 12.58 -7.68 1.90
C GLU A 167 12.54 -6.54 2.92
N LYS A 168 11.35 -6.02 3.23
CA LYS A 168 11.17 -4.88 4.15
C LYS A 168 10.79 -5.30 5.57
N SER A 169 10.66 -6.58 5.85
CA SER A 169 10.30 -7.13 7.16
C SER A 169 11.38 -8.05 7.73
N ALA A 170 11.64 -7.94 9.03
CA ALA A 170 12.45 -8.92 9.75
C ALA A 170 11.63 -10.16 10.19
N LEU A 171 10.30 -10.10 10.08
CA LEU A 171 9.42 -11.23 10.35
C LEU A 171 9.06 -11.96 9.05
N PRO A 172 8.81 -13.27 9.12
CA PRO A 172 8.26 -14.01 8.00
C PRO A 172 6.94 -13.39 7.52
N VAL A 173 6.69 -13.39 6.21
CA VAL A 173 5.42 -12.94 5.63
C VAL A 173 4.68 -14.16 5.11
N ILE A 174 3.47 -14.40 5.62
CA ILE A 174 2.60 -15.50 5.21
C ILE A 174 1.57 -14.98 4.21
N ASP A 175 1.61 -15.51 2.98
CA ASP A 175 0.67 -15.13 1.92
C ASP A 175 -0.66 -15.88 2.05
N ARG A 176 -1.68 -15.19 2.57
CA ARG A 176 -3.08 -15.63 2.66
C ARG A 176 -3.99 -14.97 1.63
N THR A 177 -3.44 -14.34 0.60
CA THR A 177 -4.22 -13.69 -0.46
C THR A 177 -5.10 -14.69 -1.22
N CYS A 178 -6.00 -14.18 -2.07
CA CYS A 178 -6.91 -15.02 -2.85
C CYS A 178 -6.19 -15.99 -3.80
N THR A 179 -4.98 -15.69 -4.17
CA THR A 179 -4.09 -16.54 -4.99
C THR A 179 -2.87 -17.04 -4.21
N GLY A 180 -2.79 -16.76 -2.92
CA GLY A 180 -1.67 -17.10 -2.05
C GLY A 180 -1.51 -18.59 -1.75
N SER A 181 -0.83 -18.88 -0.65
CA SER A 181 -0.58 -20.24 -0.18
C SER A 181 -1.87 -21.03 0.06
N ARG A 182 -1.80 -22.33 -0.12
CA ARG A 182 -2.88 -23.26 0.22
C ARG A 182 -2.34 -24.47 0.96
N LYS A 183 -3.10 -24.97 1.93
CA LYS A 183 -2.87 -26.25 2.57
C LYS A 183 -4.15 -27.07 2.44
N LEU A 184 -4.06 -28.20 1.78
CA LEU A 184 -5.16 -29.14 1.73
C LEU A 184 -5.29 -29.85 3.08
N PRO A 185 -6.51 -30.26 3.50
CA PRO A 185 -6.69 -31.14 4.64
C PRO A 185 -5.89 -32.44 4.46
N PRO A 186 -5.55 -33.13 5.57
CA PRO A 186 -4.83 -34.40 5.50
C PRO A 186 -5.46 -35.36 4.49
N CYS A 187 -4.63 -35.89 3.58
CA CYS A 187 -5.06 -36.86 2.58
C CYS A 187 -5.35 -38.21 3.25
N PRO A 188 -6.38 -38.95 2.83
CA PRO A 188 -6.59 -40.33 3.27
C PRO A 188 -5.34 -41.20 3.01
N ARG A 189 -5.11 -42.20 3.86
CA ARG A 189 -3.97 -43.14 3.69
C ARG A 189 -4.07 -43.94 2.40
N GLU A 190 -5.29 -44.39 2.06
CA GLU A 190 -5.62 -45.13 0.85
C GLU A 190 -6.53 -44.30 -0.05
N MET A 191 -6.51 -44.61 -1.35
CA MET A 191 -7.34 -43.92 -2.31
C MET A 191 -8.82 -44.18 -2.00
N PRO A 192 -9.64 -43.12 -1.80
CA PRO A 192 -11.06 -43.28 -1.52
C PRO A 192 -11.80 -43.96 -2.67
N GLU A 193 -12.80 -44.78 -2.35
CA GLU A 193 -13.68 -45.37 -3.35
C GLU A 193 -14.33 -44.31 -4.27
N ASP A 194 -14.79 -43.21 -3.66
CA ASP A 194 -15.24 -42.02 -4.39
C ASP A 194 -14.17 -40.90 -4.29
N PHE A 195 -13.14 -41.00 -5.15
CA PHE A 195 -12.06 -40.04 -5.24
C PHE A 195 -12.57 -38.60 -5.40
N PHE A 196 -13.53 -38.36 -6.32
CA PHE A 196 -14.00 -37.00 -6.61
C PHE A 196 -14.77 -36.38 -5.44
N ALA A 197 -15.54 -37.17 -4.69
CA ALA A 197 -16.23 -36.67 -3.51
C ALA A 197 -15.26 -36.26 -2.41
N ALA A 198 -14.26 -37.09 -2.15
CA ALA A 198 -13.22 -36.81 -1.15
C ALA A 198 -12.36 -35.61 -1.56
N TYR A 199 -11.94 -35.55 -2.82
CA TYR A 199 -11.12 -34.46 -3.32
C TYR A 199 -11.89 -33.13 -3.39
N ALA A 200 -13.17 -33.12 -3.76
CA ALA A 200 -14.02 -31.93 -3.69
C ALA A 200 -14.12 -31.39 -2.25
N ALA A 201 -14.27 -32.30 -1.27
CA ALA A 201 -14.30 -31.91 0.13
C ALA A 201 -12.96 -31.33 0.59
N ALA A 202 -11.84 -31.90 0.16
CA ALA A 202 -10.50 -31.39 0.48
C ALA A 202 -10.24 -30.01 -0.13
N LEU A 203 -10.57 -29.81 -1.41
CA LEU A 203 -10.42 -28.51 -2.07
C LEU A 203 -11.27 -27.41 -1.41
N LEU A 204 -12.53 -27.68 -1.10
CA LEU A 204 -13.39 -26.73 -0.39
C LEU A 204 -12.96 -26.52 1.07
N GLY A 205 -12.28 -27.50 1.67
CA GLY A 205 -11.78 -27.47 3.03
C GLY A 205 -10.36 -26.89 3.19
N GLN A 206 -9.73 -26.46 2.09
CA GLN A 206 -8.35 -25.93 2.16
C GLN A 206 -8.21 -24.69 3.04
N SER A 207 -7.04 -24.54 3.65
CA SER A 207 -6.68 -23.40 4.50
C SER A 207 -5.45 -22.66 3.93
N PRO A 208 -5.41 -21.32 4.03
CA PRO A 208 -6.49 -20.44 4.43
C PRO A 208 -7.57 -20.39 3.35
N ALA A 209 -8.81 -20.34 3.76
CA ALA A 209 -9.90 -20.13 2.82
C ALA A 209 -9.77 -18.76 2.12
N CYS A 210 -10.17 -18.68 0.85
CA CYS A 210 -10.35 -17.38 0.23
C CYS A 210 -11.54 -16.67 0.91
N MET A 211 -11.38 -15.38 1.20
CA MET A 211 -12.43 -14.58 1.84
C MET A 211 -13.76 -14.59 1.05
N ARG A 212 -13.72 -14.85 -0.26
CA ARG A 212 -14.93 -15.02 -1.10
C ARG A 212 -15.67 -16.33 -0.89
N MET A 213 -14.97 -17.37 -0.39
CA MET A 213 -15.53 -18.71 -0.23
C MET A 213 -16.28 -18.91 1.07
N GLN A 214 -16.11 -18.05 2.05
CA GLN A 214 -16.80 -18.13 3.33
C GLN A 214 -17.03 -16.73 3.88
N PHE A 215 -18.26 -16.43 4.29
CA PHE A 215 -18.56 -15.25 5.10
C PHE A 215 -18.10 -15.42 6.58
N ARG A 216 -17.13 -16.28 6.84
CA ARG A 216 -16.51 -16.34 8.16
C ARG A 216 -15.64 -15.11 8.33
N GLU A 217 -15.81 -14.46 9.45
CA GLU A 217 -14.81 -13.53 9.96
C GLU A 217 -13.50 -14.31 10.06
N GLU A 218 -12.54 -14.02 9.18
CA GLU A 218 -11.17 -14.44 9.45
C GLU A 218 -10.77 -13.69 10.70
N VAL A 219 -10.78 -14.39 11.83
CA VAL A 219 -10.08 -13.93 13.02
C VAL A 219 -8.61 -13.89 12.60
N PRO A 220 -7.93 -12.75 12.71
CA PRO A 220 -6.49 -12.70 12.50
C PRO A 220 -5.85 -13.78 13.36
N ASP A 221 -4.89 -14.48 12.80
CA ASP A 221 -4.09 -15.45 13.54
C ASP A 221 -3.49 -14.76 14.78
N ASP A 222 -3.68 -15.32 15.94
CA ASP A 222 -3.22 -14.74 17.22
C ASP A 222 -1.70 -14.49 17.24
N ASN A 223 -0.94 -15.21 16.39
CA ASN A 223 0.50 -15.04 16.23
C ASN A 223 0.89 -13.98 15.17
N ALA A 224 -0.08 -13.35 14.49
CA ALA A 224 0.22 -12.27 13.56
C ALA A 224 0.62 -11.00 14.32
N ALA A 225 1.87 -10.56 14.15
CA ALA A 225 2.35 -9.28 14.67
C ALA A 225 1.69 -8.10 13.95
N GLY A 226 1.28 -8.27 12.69
CA GLY A 226 0.61 -7.27 11.89
C GLY A 226 0.00 -7.85 10.62
N ILE A 227 -0.87 -7.08 9.98
CA ILE A 227 -1.63 -7.50 8.81
C ILE A 227 -1.39 -6.54 7.66
N ILE A 228 -0.97 -7.04 6.50
CA ILE A 228 -0.96 -6.30 5.24
C ILE A 228 -2.20 -6.73 4.47
N CYS A 229 -3.16 -5.82 4.31
CA CYS A 229 -4.37 -6.06 3.52
C CYS A 229 -4.22 -5.48 2.12
N HIS A 230 -4.05 -6.35 1.14
CA HIS A 230 -3.92 -5.96 -0.26
C HIS A 230 -5.28 -5.80 -0.94
N THR A 231 -5.46 -4.68 -1.61
CA THR A 231 -6.58 -4.43 -2.51
C THR A 231 -6.07 -4.11 -3.90
N VAL A 232 -6.80 -4.52 -4.93
CA VAL A 232 -6.48 -4.21 -6.32
C VAL A 232 -7.41 -3.09 -6.78
N LYS A 233 -6.89 -2.16 -7.56
CA LYS A 233 -7.68 -1.07 -8.12
C LYS A 233 -8.92 -1.62 -8.86
N PHE A 234 -10.09 -1.04 -8.57
CA PHE A 234 -11.41 -1.47 -9.02
C PHE A 234 -11.90 -2.83 -8.46
N CYS A 235 -11.29 -3.35 -7.39
CA CYS A 235 -11.80 -4.51 -6.68
C CYS A 235 -12.60 -4.09 -5.44
N ASP A 236 -13.91 -3.92 -5.58
CA ASP A 236 -14.79 -3.46 -4.49
C ASP A 236 -14.84 -4.48 -3.35
N TYR A 237 -14.87 -5.77 -3.67
CA TYR A 237 -15.00 -6.83 -2.68
C TYR A 237 -13.95 -6.73 -1.57
N TYR A 238 -12.66 -6.64 -1.92
CA TYR A 238 -11.60 -6.56 -0.91
C TYR A 238 -11.52 -5.19 -0.23
N SER A 239 -12.05 -4.15 -0.83
CA SER A 239 -12.22 -2.86 -0.17
C SER A 239 -13.25 -2.94 0.97
N PHE A 240 -14.36 -3.65 0.78
CA PHE A 240 -15.34 -3.96 1.84
C PHE A 240 -14.74 -4.84 2.94
N GLN A 241 -14.00 -5.90 2.55
CA GLN A 241 -13.35 -6.78 3.52
C GLN A 241 -12.30 -6.05 4.36
N TYR A 242 -11.55 -5.13 3.77
CA TYR A 242 -10.64 -4.28 4.53
C TYR A 242 -11.37 -3.49 5.62
N ALA A 243 -12.53 -2.91 5.29
CA ALA A 243 -13.32 -2.15 6.27
C ALA A 243 -13.78 -3.02 7.46
N ARG A 244 -14.18 -4.27 7.19
CA ARG A 244 -14.54 -5.26 8.23
C ARG A 244 -13.33 -5.68 9.05
N LEU A 245 -12.23 -6.06 8.39
CA LEU A 245 -10.99 -6.49 9.04
C LEU A 245 -10.48 -5.41 10.00
N ARG A 246 -10.43 -4.16 9.53
CA ARG A 246 -10.01 -3.01 10.34
C ARG A 246 -10.86 -2.81 11.61
N LYS A 247 -12.16 -3.11 11.54
CA LYS A 247 -13.07 -2.97 12.68
C LYS A 247 -12.84 -4.04 13.75
N ASN A 248 -12.39 -5.23 13.34
CA ASN A 248 -12.36 -6.42 14.19
C ASN A 248 -10.94 -6.86 14.60
N ALA A 249 -9.90 -6.40 13.89
CA ALA A 249 -8.52 -6.79 14.21
C ALA A 249 -7.95 -5.95 15.36
N ALA A 250 -7.28 -6.63 16.28
CA ALA A 250 -6.50 -6.00 17.35
C ALA A 250 -5.10 -5.58 16.85
N GLN A 251 -4.56 -6.29 15.84
CA GLN A 251 -3.24 -6.05 15.28
C GLN A 251 -3.22 -4.80 14.39
N PRO A 252 -2.06 -4.14 14.26
CA PRO A 252 -1.85 -3.09 13.27
C PRO A 252 -2.14 -3.59 11.83
N ILE A 253 -2.81 -2.77 11.03
CA ILE A 253 -3.18 -3.11 9.65
C ILE A 253 -2.67 -2.05 8.69
N LEU A 254 -1.86 -2.48 7.72
CA LEU A 254 -1.49 -1.68 6.56
C LEU A 254 -2.40 -2.00 5.37
N LYS A 255 -3.10 -1.01 4.83
CA LYS A 255 -3.76 -1.15 3.53
C LYS A 255 -2.78 -0.83 2.40
N VAL A 256 -2.60 -1.79 1.51
CA VAL A 256 -1.83 -1.62 0.26
C VAL A 256 -2.79 -1.76 -0.92
N GLU A 257 -2.68 -0.85 -1.88
CA GLU A 257 -3.44 -0.92 -3.13
C GLU A 257 -2.49 -0.85 -4.32
N THR A 258 -2.57 -1.86 -5.20
CA THR A 258 -1.80 -1.89 -6.45
C THR A 258 -2.73 -2.10 -7.65
N ASP A 259 -2.17 -1.97 -8.84
CA ASP A 259 -2.79 -2.36 -10.09
C ASP A 259 -2.17 -3.64 -10.68
N CYS A 260 -1.35 -4.34 -9.90
CA CYS A 260 -0.57 -5.52 -10.31
C CYS A 260 0.54 -5.22 -11.32
N THR A 261 1.02 -3.97 -11.40
CA THR A 261 2.21 -3.59 -12.20
C THR A 261 3.40 -3.21 -11.31
N PRO A 262 4.65 -3.27 -11.82
CA PRO A 262 5.84 -2.84 -11.07
C PRO A 262 5.94 -1.33 -10.82
N GLN A 263 5.11 -0.50 -11.48
CA GLN A 263 5.25 0.97 -11.50
C GLN A 263 5.11 1.66 -10.13
N SER A 264 4.49 1.00 -9.16
CA SER A 264 4.29 1.55 -7.80
C SER A 264 5.34 1.07 -6.77
N SER A 265 6.45 0.48 -7.21
CA SER A 265 7.39 -0.21 -6.32
C SER A 265 8.02 0.68 -5.23
N GLY A 266 8.39 1.92 -5.54
CA GLY A 266 9.02 2.82 -4.56
C GLY A 266 8.06 3.24 -3.44
N GLN A 267 6.84 3.63 -3.79
CA GLN A 267 5.80 4.00 -2.80
C GLN A 267 5.37 2.80 -1.95
N LEU A 268 5.28 1.63 -2.59
CA LEU A 268 4.99 0.37 -1.90
C LEU A 268 6.08 0.04 -0.88
N ALA A 269 7.36 0.14 -1.29
CA ALA A 269 8.50 -0.11 -0.42
C ALA A 269 8.48 0.79 0.82
N THR A 270 8.26 2.10 0.66
CA THR A 270 8.17 3.06 1.78
C THR A 270 7.06 2.68 2.77
N ARG A 271 5.88 2.27 2.28
CA ARG A 271 4.76 1.87 3.14
C ARG A 271 5.04 0.59 3.91
N LEU A 272 5.62 -0.41 3.24
CA LEU A 272 5.99 -1.68 3.87
C LEU A 272 7.09 -1.50 4.92
N GLU A 273 8.07 -0.64 4.63
CA GLU A 273 9.15 -0.30 5.53
C GLU A 273 8.63 0.43 6.78
N ALA A 274 7.80 1.47 6.60
CA ALA A 274 7.16 2.19 7.70
C ALA A 274 6.29 1.26 8.56
N PHE A 275 5.59 0.31 7.95
CA PHE A 275 4.81 -0.68 8.68
C PHE A 275 5.69 -1.61 9.52
N SER A 276 6.81 -2.07 8.97
CA SER A 276 7.78 -2.89 9.71
C SER A 276 8.42 -2.14 10.87
N GLU A 277 8.70 -0.84 10.70
CA GLU A 277 9.16 0.05 11.77
C GLU A 277 8.09 0.20 12.88
N THR A 278 6.82 0.38 12.49
CA THR A 278 5.68 0.45 13.42
C THR A 278 5.54 -0.80 14.28
N LEU A 279 5.83 -1.99 13.71
CA LEU A 279 5.82 -3.25 14.44
C LEU A 279 7.03 -3.45 15.36
N GLY A 280 8.01 -2.54 15.36
CA GLY A 280 9.25 -2.65 16.13
C GLY A 280 10.16 -3.80 15.69
N VAL A 281 9.92 -4.37 14.52
CA VAL A 281 10.65 -5.55 14.02
C VAL A 281 11.84 -5.17 13.15
N ARG A 282 11.95 -3.92 12.73
CA ARG A 282 13.13 -3.38 12.06
C ARG A 282 14.05 -2.74 13.10
N ARG A 283 15.18 -3.35 13.37
CA ARG A 283 16.26 -2.66 14.10
C ARG A 283 16.95 -1.68 13.15
N ILE A 284 16.79 -0.40 13.41
CA ILE A 284 17.57 0.64 12.73
C ILE A 284 19.03 0.46 13.19
N GLN A 285 19.84 -0.13 12.31
CA GLN A 285 21.28 -0.24 12.58
C GLN A 285 21.89 1.15 12.38
N MET A 286 22.26 1.77 13.47
CA MET A 286 22.95 3.05 13.44
C MET A 286 24.43 2.83 13.65
N SER A 287 25.25 3.31 12.72
CA SER A 287 26.68 3.42 12.87
C SER A 287 27.02 4.90 13.10
N GLY A 288 27.52 5.25 14.27
CA GLY A 288 27.88 6.62 14.61
C GLY A 288 29.21 6.69 15.37
N LYS A 289 29.84 7.87 15.34
CA LYS A 289 30.98 8.14 16.21
C LYS A 289 30.45 8.39 17.63
N THR A 290 30.68 7.43 18.53
CA THR A 290 30.44 7.63 19.95
C THR A 290 31.29 8.82 20.46
N ASN A 291 30.69 9.67 21.29
CA ASN A 291 31.27 10.92 21.82
C ASN A 291 31.27 12.16 20.92
N ALA A 292 30.61 12.16 19.77
CA ALA A 292 30.39 13.38 19.00
C ALA A 292 29.52 14.40 19.74
N ARG A 293 29.70 15.68 19.43
CA ARG A 293 28.97 16.78 20.09
C ARG A 293 27.59 17.00 19.52
N TYR A 294 27.40 16.68 18.23
CA TYR A 294 26.20 17.00 17.49
C TYR A 294 25.71 15.77 16.67
N ALA A 295 24.42 15.77 16.42
CA ALA A 295 23.74 14.81 15.55
C ALA A 295 22.88 15.56 14.53
N ALA A 296 22.77 15.07 13.31
CA ALA A 296 22.01 15.72 12.25
C ALA A 296 20.93 14.81 11.67
N GLY A 297 19.79 15.41 11.31
CA GLY A 297 18.73 14.80 10.54
C GLY A 297 18.51 15.55 9.24
N VAL A 298 18.36 14.81 8.15
CA VAL A 298 18.13 15.33 6.81
C VAL A 298 16.83 14.75 6.27
N ASP A 299 15.83 15.60 6.02
CA ASP A 299 14.59 15.23 5.35
C ASP A 299 14.64 15.70 3.90
N SER A 300 14.87 14.76 2.98
CA SER A 300 14.93 15.05 1.54
C SER A 300 13.55 14.81 0.93
N GLY A 301 12.71 15.83 1.01
CA GLY A 301 11.37 15.84 0.43
C GLY A 301 11.35 16.10 -1.09
N SER A 302 10.18 16.07 -1.67
CA SER A 302 9.96 16.30 -3.12
C SER A 302 10.05 17.78 -3.52
N ALA A 303 9.85 18.71 -2.59
CA ALA A 303 9.86 20.16 -2.82
C ALA A 303 11.04 20.83 -2.10
N SER A 304 11.25 20.50 -0.83
CA SER A 304 12.36 21.02 -0.01
C SER A 304 13.19 19.89 0.57
N THR A 305 14.43 20.22 0.91
CA THR A 305 15.31 19.42 1.76
C THR A 305 15.55 20.21 3.03
N ASP A 306 15.15 19.62 4.14
CA ASP A 306 15.13 20.23 5.45
C ASP A 306 16.18 19.55 6.34
N VAL A 307 16.94 20.34 7.09
CA VAL A 307 18.01 19.82 7.96
C VAL A 307 17.87 20.40 9.35
N VAL A 308 18.09 19.55 10.34
CA VAL A 308 18.16 19.93 11.76
C VAL A 308 19.43 19.34 12.37
N ILE A 309 20.16 20.16 13.12
CA ILE A 309 21.33 19.77 13.92
C ILE A 309 20.97 19.93 15.40
N LEU A 310 21.17 18.87 16.18
CA LEU A 310 20.94 18.83 17.62
C LEU A 310 22.25 18.74 18.40
N ASP A 311 22.30 19.40 19.55
CA ASP A 311 23.31 19.14 20.57
C ASP A 311 22.95 17.86 21.40
N ARG A 312 23.83 17.50 22.34
CA ARG A 312 23.60 16.32 23.21
C ARG A 312 22.36 16.41 24.10
N GLN A 313 21.88 17.61 24.36
CA GLN A 313 20.69 17.89 25.16
C GLN A 313 19.40 17.78 24.30
N GLY A 314 19.55 17.65 22.97
CA GLY A 314 18.43 17.59 22.03
C GLY A 314 17.92 18.99 21.62
N LYS A 315 18.69 20.05 21.88
CA LYS A 315 18.36 21.41 21.45
C LYS A 315 18.82 21.63 20.01
N ILE A 316 17.96 22.26 19.21
CA ILE A 316 18.32 22.68 17.86
C ILE A 316 19.37 23.78 17.93
N VAL A 317 20.55 23.53 17.35
CA VAL A 317 21.66 24.48 17.27
C VAL A 317 21.83 25.04 15.85
N GLY A 318 21.33 24.36 14.84
CA GLY A 318 21.31 24.82 13.45
C GLY A 318 20.22 24.14 12.65
N SER A 319 19.71 24.85 11.65
CA SER A 319 18.73 24.30 10.73
C SER A 319 18.77 24.99 9.37
N ALA A 320 18.30 24.33 8.34
CA ALA A 320 18.15 24.88 7.00
C ALA A 320 16.95 24.26 6.29
N ILE A 321 16.30 25.04 5.45
CA ILE A 321 15.22 24.62 4.54
C ILE A 321 15.59 25.15 3.16
N LEU A 322 15.93 24.26 2.23
CA LEU A 322 16.29 24.62 0.86
C LEU A 322 15.48 23.84 -0.16
N PRO A 323 15.23 24.39 -1.37
CA PRO A 323 14.63 23.63 -2.45
C PRO A 323 15.46 22.37 -2.79
N THR A 324 14.80 21.21 -2.93
CA THR A 324 15.50 19.95 -3.27
C THR A 324 16.16 20.01 -4.66
N GLY A 325 15.56 20.75 -5.59
CA GLY A 325 16.09 20.88 -6.95
C GLY A 325 15.98 19.58 -7.76
N ALA A 326 16.85 19.43 -8.76
CA ALA A 326 16.83 18.27 -9.68
C ALA A 326 17.60 17.05 -9.17
N GLY A 327 18.28 17.12 -8.03
CA GLY A 327 19.08 16.02 -7.48
C GLY A 327 19.04 15.97 -5.96
N ALA A 328 18.50 14.90 -5.41
CA ALA A 328 18.32 14.71 -3.97
C ALA A 328 19.65 14.80 -3.19
N SER A 329 20.73 14.18 -3.67
CA SER A 329 22.05 14.19 -3.00
C SER A 329 22.64 15.59 -2.96
N ALA A 330 22.69 16.29 -4.09
CA ALA A 330 23.26 17.64 -4.16
C ALA A 330 22.45 18.67 -3.35
N GLY A 331 21.12 18.51 -3.30
CA GLY A 331 20.24 19.31 -2.48
C GLY A 331 20.48 19.09 -0.99
N ALA A 332 20.66 17.83 -0.59
CA ALA A 332 20.94 17.43 0.78
C ALA A 332 22.28 17.97 1.29
N ASP A 333 23.33 17.87 0.47
CA ASP A 333 24.65 18.39 0.84
C ASP A 333 24.61 19.90 1.05
N LYS A 334 23.97 20.65 0.15
CA LYS A 334 23.81 22.12 0.29
C LYS A 334 23.02 22.50 1.53
N ALA A 335 21.92 21.77 1.81
CA ALA A 335 21.09 22.03 2.97
C ALA A 335 21.84 21.72 4.28
N LEU A 336 22.63 20.65 4.28
CA LEU A 336 23.46 20.28 5.44
C LEU A 336 24.56 21.29 5.69
N GLU A 337 25.25 21.77 4.64
CA GLU A 337 26.24 22.82 4.75
C GLU A 337 25.64 24.13 5.28
N ALA A 338 24.46 24.53 4.80
CA ALA A 338 23.76 25.72 5.30
C ALA A 338 23.39 25.57 6.79
N ALA A 339 22.94 24.39 7.21
CA ALA A 339 22.65 24.13 8.62
C ALA A 339 23.92 24.14 9.50
N ILE A 340 25.06 23.62 9.01
CA ILE A 340 26.36 23.66 9.67
C ILE A 340 26.83 25.12 9.86
N GLN A 341 26.70 25.92 8.81
CA GLN A 341 27.03 27.36 8.89
C GLN A 341 26.14 28.09 9.90
N SER A 342 24.82 27.80 9.88
CA SER A 342 23.85 28.35 10.84
C SER A 342 24.18 27.99 12.28
N ALA A 343 24.73 26.78 12.51
CA ALA A 343 25.16 26.32 13.82
C ALA A 343 26.52 26.84 14.25
N GLY A 344 27.35 27.39 13.34
CA GLY A 344 28.72 27.80 13.61
C GLY A 344 29.69 26.67 13.99
N ILE A 345 29.47 25.47 13.43
CA ILE A 345 30.23 24.22 13.69
C ILE A 345 30.92 23.73 12.41
N THR A 346 31.67 22.64 12.51
CA THR A 346 32.27 21.97 11.35
C THR A 346 31.58 20.63 11.08
N ARG A 347 31.78 20.04 9.90
CA ARG A 347 31.22 18.72 9.53
C ARG A 347 31.73 17.62 10.46
N GLU A 348 32.96 17.73 10.93
CA GLU A 348 33.65 16.76 11.79
C GLU A 348 33.06 16.71 13.21
N ASP A 349 32.39 17.78 13.65
CA ASP A 349 31.68 17.85 14.93
C ASP A 349 30.40 17.01 14.96
N ILE A 350 29.88 16.63 13.78
CA ILE A 350 28.67 15.80 13.64
C ILE A 350 29.06 14.33 13.65
N GLY A 351 28.55 13.58 14.62
CA GLY A 351 28.84 12.15 14.77
C GLY A 351 28.04 11.23 13.92
N THR A 352 26.77 11.58 13.74
CA THR A 352 25.80 10.74 13.00
C THR A 352 24.83 11.62 12.22
N VAL A 353 24.55 11.19 10.99
CA VAL A 353 23.53 11.79 10.11
C VAL A 353 22.50 10.74 9.79
N VAL A 354 21.24 11.00 10.10
CA VAL A 354 20.11 10.15 9.72
C VAL A 354 19.30 10.85 8.64
N SER A 355 18.99 10.12 7.58
CA SER A 355 18.21 10.59 6.45
C SER A 355 16.76 10.09 6.48
N THR A 356 15.84 10.92 5.98
CA THR A 356 14.43 10.59 5.78
C THR A 356 13.90 11.23 4.51
N GLY A 357 12.63 11.02 4.21
CA GLY A 357 11.98 11.52 3.00
C GLY A 357 12.18 10.64 1.76
N TYR A 358 11.70 11.11 0.62
CA TYR A 358 11.79 10.36 -0.66
C TYR A 358 13.23 10.14 -1.13
N GLY A 359 14.11 11.10 -0.87
CA GLY A 359 15.51 11.07 -1.28
C GLY A 359 16.45 10.36 -0.31
N ARG A 360 15.95 9.81 0.80
CA ARG A 360 16.74 9.29 1.93
C ARG A 360 17.85 8.30 1.55
N ASP A 361 17.59 7.44 0.57
CA ASP A 361 18.52 6.38 0.17
C ASP A 361 19.68 6.89 -0.72
N HIS A 362 19.61 8.15 -1.15
CA HIS A 362 20.60 8.78 -2.04
C HIS A 362 21.45 9.85 -1.35
N ILE A 363 21.37 9.98 -0.03
CA ILE A 363 22.12 11.01 0.71
C ILE A 363 23.52 10.51 1.02
N ALA A 364 24.52 11.16 0.42
CA ALA A 364 25.91 10.83 0.64
C ALA A 364 26.32 11.15 2.10
N GLY A 365 27.00 10.19 2.76
CA GLY A 365 27.45 10.35 4.15
C GLY A 365 26.36 10.20 5.21
N GLY A 366 25.17 9.72 4.86
CA GLY A 366 24.16 9.27 5.82
C GLY A 366 24.59 7.97 6.51
N ASN A 367 24.46 7.91 7.84
CA ASN A 367 24.80 6.72 8.63
C ASN A 367 23.64 5.72 8.73
N ALA A 368 22.41 6.19 8.55
CA ALA A 368 21.20 5.37 8.52
C ALA A 368 20.06 6.12 7.82
N SER A 369 19.07 5.37 7.33
CA SER A 369 17.82 5.91 6.82
C SER A 369 16.64 5.41 7.64
N VAL A 370 15.67 6.29 7.92
CA VAL A 370 14.43 6.02 8.66
C VAL A 370 13.27 6.56 7.84
N THR A 371 12.13 5.90 7.87
CA THR A 371 10.98 6.37 7.10
C THR A 371 10.44 7.70 7.63
N GLU A 372 9.87 8.50 6.75
CA GLU A 372 9.27 9.79 7.08
C GLU A 372 8.11 9.65 8.09
N ILE A 373 7.37 8.55 8.05
CA ILE A 373 6.30 8.27 9.00
C ILE A 373 6.84 8.21 10.44
N THR A 374 7.92 7.46 10.63
CA THR A 374 8.56 7.28 11.93
C THR A 374 9.28 8.55 12.38
N CYS A 375 9.90 9.29 11.46
CA CYS A 375 10.57 10.56 11.77
C CYS A 375 9.55 11.64 12.15
N HIS A 376 8.46 11.84 11.39
CA HIS A 376 7.40 12.78 11.75
C HIS A 376 6.76 12.43 13.09
N ALA A 377 6.52 11.14 13.36
CA ALA A 377 6.00 10.70 14.66
C ALA A 377 6.89 11.14 15.81
N ARG A 378 8.19 10.89 15.70
CA ARG A 378 9.16 11.21 16.73
C ARG A 378 9.37 12.72 16.90
N GLY A 379 9.47 13.45 15.78
CA GLY A 379 9.61 14.90 15.78
C GLY A 379 8.39 15.59 16.39
N ALA A 380 7.20 15.21 15.98
CA ALA A 380 5.95 15.79 16.50
C ALA A 380 5.74 15.48 17.98
N HIS A 381 6.03 14.26 18.44
CA HIS A 381 5.93 13.89 19.85
C HIS A 381 6.96 14.66 20.72
N HIS A 382 8.14 14.93 20.16
CA HIS A 382 9.13 15.77 20.85
C HIS A 382 8.68 17.23 20.98
N LEU A 383 8.07 17.79 19.91
CA LEU A 383 7.57 19.16 19.89
C LEU A 383 6.31 19.33 20.76
N LEU A 384 5.45 18.32 20.77
CA LEU A 384 4.20 18.31 21.53
C LEU A 384 4.01 16.94 22.21
N PRO A 385 4.50 16.74 23.42
CA PRO A 385 4.16 15.59 24.22
C PRO A 385 2.65 15.46 24.40
N GLY A 386 2.10 14.29 24.09
CA GLY A 386 0.65 14.05 24.13
C GLY A 386 -0.09 14.20 22.80
N VAL A 387 0.61 14.51 21.69
CA VAL A 387 0.04 14.42 20.34
C VAL A 387 -0.52 13.03 20.07
N ARG A 388 -1.70 12.96 19.42
CA ARG A 388 -2.37 11.70 19.06
C ARG A 388 -2.49 11.50 17.56
N THR A 389 -2.60 12.60 16.82
CA THR A 389 -2.74 12.56 15.37
C THR A 389 -1.90 13.65 14.74
N ILE A 390 -1.02 13.24 13.84
CA ILE A 390 -0.22 14.14 13.02
C ILE A 390 -0.87 14.23 11.65
N ILE A 391 -1.04 15.43 11.14
CA ILE A 391 -1.49 15.75 9.79
C ILE A 391 -0.31 16.40 9.09
N ASP A 392 0.36 15.63 8.24
CA ASP A 392 1.49 16.12 7.45
C ASP A 392 1.05 16.36 6.01
N ILE A 393 1.21 17.60 5.53
CA ILE A 393 0.90 17.95 4.14
C ILE A 393 2.16 18.55 3.50
N GLY A 394 2.82 17.73 2.70
CA GLY A 394 4.01 18.07 1.94
C GLY A 394 3.71 18.66 0.57
N GLY A 395 4.76 18.74 -0.26
CA GLY A 395 4.67 19.24 -1.64
C GLY A 395 3.86 18.34 -2.56
N GLN A 396 4.03 17.02 -2.51
CA GLN A 396 3.41 16.08 -3.45
C GLN A 396 2.52 15.02 -2.78
N ASP A 397 2.55 14.90 -1.48
CA ASP A 397 1.78 13.93 -0.73
C ASP A 397 1.18 14.55 0.54
N SER A 398 0.26 13.80 1.14
CA SER A 398 -0.26 14.10 2.47
C SER A 398 -0.37 12.82 3.27
N LYS A 399 -0.06 12.91 4.56
CA LYS A 399 0.00 11.80 5.49
C LYS A 399 -0.81 12.13 6.74
N VAL A 400 -1.46 11.12 7.28
CA VAL A 400 -2.04 11.19 8.62
C VAL A 400 -1.48 10.03 9.42
N ILE A 401 -0.90 10.33 10.58
CA ILE A 401 -0.21 9.37 11.43
C ILE A 401 -0.90 9.39 12.80
N ARG A 402 -1.29 8.22 13.30
CA ARG A 402 -1.88 8.07 14.63
C ARG A 402 -0.86 7.50 15.59
N LEU A 403 -0.77 8.11 16.78
CA LEU A 403 0.15 7.73 17.83
C LEU A 403 -0.59 7.18 19.06
N ASP A 404 0.12 6.33 19.80
CA ASP A 404 -0.24 5.94 21.16
C ASP A 404 0.18 7.01 22.20
N GLU A 405 0.02 6.69 23.48
CA GLU A 405 0.38 7.59 24.60
C GLU A 405 1.88 7.84 24.72
N ASN A 406 2.68 6.92 24.20
CA ASN A 406 4.13 6.96 24.23
C ASN A 406 4.74 7.59 22.97
N GLY A 407 3.92 8.09 22.05
CA GLY A 407 4.35 8.64 20.76
C GLY A 407 4.73 7.60 19.72
N GLN A 408 4.39 6.31 19.95
CA GLN A 408 4.64 5.26 18.97
C GLN A 408 3.54 5.25 17.89
N VAL A 409 3.94 4.98 16.66
CA VAL A 409 2.99 4.90 15.54
C VAL A 409 2.08 3.69 15.71
N ILE A 410 0.77 3.92 15.83
CA ILE A 410 -0.24 2.83 15.83
C ILE A 410 -0.64 2.49 14.39
N ASN A 411 -0.84 3.53 13.58
CA ASN A 411 -1.31 3.37 12.21
C ASN A 411 -1.08 4.66 11.42
N PHE A 412 -1.07 4.55 10.09
CA PHE A 412 -0.94 5.71 9.22
C PHE A 412 -1.69 5.52 7.90
N VAL A 413 -1.95 6.61 7.21
CA VAL A 413 -2.52 6.65 5.87
C VAL A 413 -1.83 7.73 5.05
N MET A 414 -1.58 7.45 3.78
CA MET A 414 -0.93 8.37 2.85
C MET A 414 -1.79 8.58 1.61
N ASN A 415 -1.74 9.81 1.08
CA ASN A 415 -2.17 10.14 -0.26
C ASN A 415 -0.94 10.61 -1.05
N ASP A 416 -0.38 9.73 -1.83
CA ASP A 416 0.86 9.91 -2.60
C ASP A 416 0.65 9.76 -4.12
N LYS A 417 -0.61 9.56 -4.55
CA LYS A 417 -0.96 9.36 -5.97
C LYS A 417 -1.71 10.53 -6.59
N CYS A 418 -2.08 11.53 -5.81
CA CYS A 418 -2.93 12.61 -6.29
C CYS A 418 -2.48 13.94 -5.69
N ALA A 419 -2.09 14.88 -6.54
CA ALA A 419 -1.65 16.20 -6.14
C ALA A 419 -2.75 17.03 -5.44
N ALA A 420 -4.04 16.75 -5.70
CA ALA A 420 -5.13 17.44 -5.04
C ALA A 420 -5.06 17.27 -3.52
N GLY A 421 -5.03 18.37 -2.81
CA GLY A 421 -4.86 18.40 -1.34
C GLY A 421 -3.41 18.36 -0.87
N THR A 422 -2.45 18.75 -1.71
CA THR A 422 -1.02 18.88 -1.39
C THR A 422 -0.50 20.28 -1.70
N GLY A 423 0.75 20.57 -1.36
CA GLY A 423 1.40 21.86 -1.64
C GLY A 423 1.42 22.19 -3.13
N ARG A 424 1.64 21.20 -4.01
CA ARG A 424 1.63 21.40 -5.47
C ARG A 424 0.29 21.87 -6.01
N PHE A 425 -0.81 21.41 -5.42
CA PHE A 425 -2.13 21.92 -5.76
C PHE A 425 -2.25 23.42 -5.43
N LEU A 426 -1.82 23.82 -4.23
CA LEU A 426 -1.86 25.22 -3.81
C LEU A 426 -0.89 26.10 -4.63
N GLU A 427 0.30 25.59 -4.97
CA GLU A 427 1.25 26.29 -5.84
C GLU A 427 0.67 26.59 -7.23
N LEU A 428 -0.02 25.61 -7.84
CA LEU A 428 -0.67 25.80 -9.13
C LEU A 428 -1.78 26.86 -9.04
N MET A 429 -2.63 26.75 -8.01
CA MET A 429 -3.73 27.71 -7.81
C MET A 429 -3.23 29.12 -7.50
N ALA A 430 -2.14 29.25 -6.75
CA ALA A 430 -1.50 30.54 -6.49
C ALA A 430 -1.00 31.19 -7.80
N ARG A 431 -0.40 30.41 -8.71
CA ARG A 431 0.02 30.89 -10.03
C ARG A 431 -1.18 31.32 -10.88
N THR A 432 -2.26 30.52 -10.89
CA THR A 432 -3.50 30.83 -11.63
C THR A 432 -4.17 32.11 -11.12
N LEU A 433 -4.03 32.39 -9.81
CA LEU A 433 -4.53 33.62 -9.18
C LEU A 433 -3.51 34.77 -9.21
N GLU A 434 -2.34 34.58 -9.83
CA GLU A 434 -1.23 35.57 -9.88
C GLU A 434 -0.78 36.07 -8.51
N MET A 435 -0.67 35.15 -7.53
CA MET A 435 -0.30 35.42 -6.15
C MET A 435 0.84 34.51 -5.68
N THR A 436 1.54 34.94 -4.65
CA THR A 436 2.43 34.08 -3.87
C THR A 436 1.61 33.24 -2.87
N LEU A 437 2.17 32.11 -2.39
CA LEU A 437 1.51 31.29 -1.38
C LEU A 437 1.20 32.05 -0.08
N PRO A 438 2.10 32.92 0.46
CA PRO A 438 1.80 33.76 1.63
C PRO A 438 0.63 34.74 1.38
N GLU A 439 0.62 35.42 0.23
CA GLU A 439 -0.50 36.32 -0.14
C GLU A 439 -1.82 35.57 -0.25
N MET A 440 -1.79 34.40 -0.90
CA MET A 440 -2.96 33.52 -1.01
C MET A 440 -3.46 33.07 0.38
N SER A 441 -2.54 32.68 1.28
CA SER A 441 -2.89 32.26 2.63
C SER A 441 -3.61 33.37 3.41
N GLU A 442 -3.09 34.60 3.38
CA GLU A 442 -3.69 35.72 4.10
C GLU A 442 -5.00 36.16 3.46
N LYS A 443 -5.05 36.30 2.14
CA LYS A 443 -6.24 36.76 1.42
C LYS A 443 -7.43 35.82 1.60
N GLY A 444 -7.21 34.51 1.61
CA GLY A 444 -8.26 33.50 1.75
C GLY A 444 -8.95 33.48 3.13
N ARG A 445 -8.41 34.19 4.12
CA ARG A 445 -9.04 34.36 5.44
C ARG A 445 -10.11 35.47 5.48
N HIS A 446 -10.11 36.35 4.49
CA HIS A 446 -11.00 37.50 4.38
C HIS A 446 -12.13 37.28 3.37
N TRP A 447 -12.65 36.06 3.29
CA TRP A 447 -13.73 35.68 2.41
C TRP A 447 -15.09 36.20 2.91
N ASN A 448 -16.02 36.41 1.97
CA ASN A 448 -17.37 36.91 2.27
C ASN A 448 -18.46 35.92 1.89
N LYS A 449 -18.26 35.15 0.81
CA LYS A 449 -19.24 34.20 0.30
C LYS A 449 -18.60 32.82 0.11
N PRO A 450 -19.27 31.74 0.56
CA PRO A 450 -18.75 30.40 0.34
C PRO A 450 -18.78 30.05 -1.15
N VAL A 451 -17.63 29.68 -1.69
CA VAL A 451 -17.47 29.14 -3.04
C VAL A 451 -17.13 27.67 -2.90
N SER A 452 -17.80 26.82 -3.69
CA SER A 452 -17.52 25.39 -3.72
C SER A 452 -16.67 25.06 -4.92
N ILE A 453 -15.50 24.45 -4.70
CA ILE A 453 -14.70 23.86 -5.75
C ILE A 453 -15.08 22.37 -5.79
N SER A 454 -15.77 21.97 -6.86
CA SER A 454 -16.37 20.65 -6.99
C SER A 454 -15.36 19.59 -7.42
N SER A 455 -14.35 19.99 -8.17
CA SER A 455 -13.43 19.06 -8.79
C SER A 455 -12.29 18.65 -7.84
N MET A 456 -12.16 17.34 -7.67
CA MET A 456 -11.05 16.74 -6.93
C MET A 456 -9.77 16.59 -7.75
N CYS A 457 -9.85 16.71 -9.06
CA CYS A 457 -8.69 16.64 -9.96
C CYS A 457 -8.11 18.04 -10.15
N THR A 458 -6.81 18.18 -9.99
CA THR A 458 -6.08 19.45 -10.08
C THR A 458 -6.36 20.19 -11.40
N VAL A 459 -6.39 19.47 -12.53
CA VAL A 459 -6.64 20.07 -13.87
C VAL A 459 -8.07 20.63 -14.00
N PHE A 460 -9.05 19.89 -13.49
CA PHE A 460 -10.45 20.35 -13.54
C PHE A 460 -10.70 21.49 -12.53
N ALA A 461 -10.07 21.42 -11.35
CA ALA A 461 -10.15 22.50 -10.36
C ALA A 461 -9.55 23.80 -10.90
N GLU A 462 -8.45 23.74 -11.65
CA GLU A 462 -7.87 24.89 -12.32
C GLU A 462 -8.86 25.52 -13.33
N SER A 463 -9.51 24.71 -14.18
CA SER A 463 -10.53 25.18 -15.11
C SER A 463 -11.72 25.83 -14.41
N GLU A 464 -12.12 25.29 -13.25
CA GLU A 464 -13.19 25.83 -12.41
C GLU A 464 -12.79 27.19 -11.81
N VAL A 465 -11.56 27.31 -11.31
CA VAL A 465 -10.99 28.57 -10.80
C VAL A 465 -10.93 29.65 -11.90
N VAL A 466 -10.46 29.29 -13.10
CA VAL A 466 -10.44 30.21 -14.25
C VAL A 466 -11.87 30.70 -14.61
N SER A 467 -12.86 29.81 -14.55
CA SER A 467 -14.25 30.16 -14.78
C SER A 467 -14.81 31.12 -13.72
N LEU A 468 -14.44 30.91 -12.44
CA LEU A 468 -14.82 31.80 -11.33
C LEU A 468 -14.19 33.21 -11.47
N ILE A 469 -12.91 33.27 -11.87
CA ILE A 469 -12.20 34.52 -12.17
C ILE A 469 -12.91 35.26 -13.31
N ALA A 470 -13.24 34.57 -14.40
CA ALA A 470 -13.98 35.15 -15.54
C ALA A 470 -15.38 35.63 -15.12
N GLY A 471 -15.99 35.02 -14.13
CA GLY A 471 -17.25 35.43 -13.51
C GLY A 471 -17.12 36.57 -12.48
N ASN A 472 -15.94 37.20 -12.37
CA ASN A 472 -15.65 38.27 -11.40
C ASN A 472 -15.93 37.85 -9.91
N THR A 473 -15.73 36.58 -9.59
CA THR A 473 -15.79 36.11 -8.19
C THR A 473 -14.62 36.68 -7.40
N ASP A 474 -14.86 37.13 -6.16
CA ASP A 474 -13.79 37.65 -5.30
C ASP A 474 -12.70 36.58 -5.11
N PRO A 475 -11.42 36.91 -5.35
CA PRO A 475 -10.32 35.97 -5.13
C PRO A 475 -10.26 35.39 -3.71
N ALA A 476 -10.67 36.15 -2.68
CA ALA A 476 -10.72 35.65 -1.30
C ALA A 476 -11.73 34.49 -1.15
N ASP A 477 -12.90 34.60 -1.80
CA ASP A 477 -13.93 33.57 -1.80
C ASP A 477 -13.46 32.32 -2.55
N ILE A 478 -12.76 32.48 -3.70
CA ILE A 478 -12.16 31.38 -4.47
C ILE A 478 -11.12 30.64 -3.61
N ILE A 479 -10.21 31.40 -2.97
CA ILE A 479 -9.15 30.84 -2.12
C ILE A 479 -9.74 30.07 -0.93
N HIS A 480 -10.79 30.62 -0.30
CA HIS A 480 -11.49 29.90 0.76
C HIS A 480 -12.04 28.55 0.24
N GLY A 481 -12.67 28.55 -0.92
CA GLY A 481 -13.14 27.30 -1.57
C GLY A 481 -12.02 26.28 -1.81
N LEU A 482 -10.84 26.74 -2.23
CA LEU A 482 -9.65 25.89 -2.41
C LEU A 482 -9.15 25.33 -1.08
N ASN A 483 -9.08 26.15 -0.02
CA ASN A 483 -8.71 25.72 1.31
C ASN A 483 -9.68 24.65 1.85
N MET A 484 -10.99 24.84 1.64
CA MET A 484 -12.02 23.87 1.99
C MET A 484 -11.90 22.56 1.21
N ALA A 485 -11.50 22.59 -0.07
CA ALA A 485 -11.26 21.40 -0.87
C ALA A 485 -10.09 20.58 -0.32
N VAL A 486 -8.97 21.23 0.03
CA VAL A 486 -7.82 20.59 0.71
C VAL A 486 -8.24 20.00 2.06
N ALA A 487 -8.97 20.79 2.87
CA ALA A 487 -9.44 20.36 4.17
C ALA A 487 -10.39 19.16 4.11
N ASN A 488 -11.34 19.14 3.17
CA ASN A 488 -12.25 18.01 2.97
C ASN A 488 -11.51 16.70 2.69
N LYS A 489 -10.50 16.77 1.82
CA LYS A 489 -9.69 15.60 1.47
C LYS A 489 -8.87 15.11 2.65
N THR A 490 -8.21 16.00 3.35
CA THR A 490 -7.39 15.67 4.51
C THR A 490 -8.24 15.18 5.68
N ALA A 491 -9.36 15.80 5.97
CA ALA A 491 -10.31 15.34 6.99
C ALA A 491 -10.84 13.92 6.69
N SER A 492 -11.05 13.59 5.42
CA SER A 492 -11.40 12.22 5.00
C SER A 492 -10.31 11.20 5.33
N LEU A 493 -9.02 11.58 5.21
CA LEU A 493 -7.91 10.74 5.65
C LEU A 493 -7.89 10.57 7.17
N VAL A 494 -8.09 11.65 7.92
CA VAL A 494 -8.15 11.65 9.40
C VAL A 494 -9.29 10.74 9.88
N MET A 495 -10.49 10.89 9.32
CA MET A 495 -11.63 10.03 9.67
C MET A 495 -11.37 8.56 9.30
N ARG A 496 -10.81 8.32 8.13
CA ARG A 496 -10.47 6.95 7.68
C ARG A 496 -9.44 6.29 8.61
N LEU A 497 -8.52 7.05 9.19
CA LEU A 497 -7.54 6.54 10.15
C LEU A 497 -8.15 6.38 11.55
N GLY A 498 -9.24 7.05 11.87
CA GLY A 498 -9.78 7.17 13.21
C GLY A 498 -8.93 8.11 14.06
N GLY A 499 -8.57 9.26 13.47
CA GLY A 499 -7.79 10.29 14.16
C GLY A 499 -8.45 10.77 15.44
N GLN A 500 -7.63 11.11 16.41
CA GLN A 500 -8.04 11.58 17.75
C GLN A 500 -7.33 12.90 18.07
N PRO A 501 -7.95 13.83 18.80
CA PRO A 501 -7.24 14.97 19.36
C PRO A 501 -6.23 14.48 20.43
N ALA A 502 -5.08 15.16 20.70
CA ALA A 502 -4.65 16.42 20.10
C ALA A 502 -4.07 16.25 18.68
N TYR A 503 -4.49 17.15 17.80
CA TYR A 503 -4.02 17.21 16.43
C TYR A 503 -2.81 18.15 16.31
N VAL A 504 -1.82 17.74 15.53
CA VAL A 504 -0.67 18.57 15.11
C VAL A 504 -0.61 18.57 13.60
N MET A 505 -0.38 19.75 13.00
CA MET A 505 -0.13 19.85 11.56
C MET A 505 1.34 20.16 11.30
N THR A 506 1.93 19.41 10.35
CA THR A 506 3.32 19.51 9.91
C THR A 506 3.41 19.63 8.39
N GLY A 507 4.62 19.81 7.87
CA GLY A 507 4.89 20.02 6.45
C GLY A 507 4.69 21.47 6.00
N GLY A 508 5.02 21.75 4.75
CA GLY A 508 4.98 23.12 4.19
C GLY A 508 3.60 23.76 4.18
N VAL A 509 2.54 22.96 4.01
CA VAL A 509 1.15 23.48 3.98
C VAL A 509 0.66 23.89 5.36
N ALA A 510 1.29 23.45 6.45
CA ALA A 510 0.98 23.92 7.80
C ALA A 510 1.18 25.44 7.98
N MET A 511 1.99 26.06 7.10
CA MET A 511 2.16 27.52 7.07
C MET A 511 0.95 28.26 6.46
N ASN A 512 0.05 27.56 5.77
CA ASN A 512 -1.17 28.16 5.23
C ASN A 512 -2.29 28.17 6.27
N ARG A 513 -2.48 29.31 6.92
CA ARG A 513 -3.48 29.50 7.97
C ARG A 513 -4.90 29.21 7.52
N GLY A 514 -5.26 29.57 6.29
CA GLY A 514 -6.59 29.31 5.76
C GLY A 514 -6.90 27.81 5.61
N VAL A 515 -5.89 26.98 5.29
CA VAL A 515 -6.05 25.51 5.28
C VAL A 515 -6.19 24.96 6.69
N VAL A 516 -5.42 25.48 7.66
CA VAL A 516 -5.50 25.05 9.06
C VAL A 516 -6.90 25.35 9.60
N GLU A 517 -7.39 26.59 9.45
CA GLU A 517 -8.73 27.02 9.90
C GLU A 517 -9.85 26.18 9.24
N ALA A 518 -9.74 25.89 7.95
CA ALA A 518 -10.67 25.03 7.23
C ALA A 518 -10.66 23.57 7.74
N LEU A 519 -9.49 23.05 8.13
CA LEU A 519 -9.37 21.73 8.75
C LEU A 519 -9.95 21.68 10.15
N GLU A 520 -9.73 22.71 10.97
CA GLU A 520 -10.31 22.84 12.31
C GLU A 520 -11.84 22.83 12.25
N GLU A 521 -12.42 23.56 11.27
CA GLU A 521 -13.86 23.57 11.02
C GLU A 521 -14.38 22.15 10.70
N LYS A 522 -13.67 21.41 9.83
CA LYS A 522 -14.06 20.04 9.43
C LYS A 522 -13.90 19.02 10.53
N LEU A 523 -12.85 19.11 11.31
CA LEU A 523 -12.56 18.19 12.41
C LEU A 523 -13.27 18.57 13.69
N LYS A 524 -13.81 19.80 13.78
CA LYS A 524 -14.41 20.40 14.99
C LYS A 524 -13.47 20.32 16.20
N ALA A 525 -12.19 20.57 15.96
CA ALA A 525 -11.13 20.49 16.95
C ALA A 525 -9.98 21.42 16.56
N GLU A 526 -9.28 21.93 17.57
CA GLU A 526 -8.08 22.74 17.40
C GLU A 526 -6.94 21.89 16.82
N ILE A 527 -6.15 22.53 15.93
CA ILE A 527 -4.96 21.95 15.33
C ILE A 527 -3.74 22.78 15.73
N ILE A 528 -2.83 22.17 16.44
CA ILE A 528 -1.60 22.83 16.87
C ILE A 528 -0.61 22.83 15.70
N VAL A 529 -0.08 24.00 15.36
CA VAL A 529 0.99 24.16 14.37
C VAL A 529 2.25 24.62 15.10
N PRO A 530 3.20 23.72 15.36
CA PRO A 530 4.48 24.11 15.98
C PRO A 530 5.26 25.08 15.10
N ARG A 531 6.11 25.90 15.71
CA ARG A 531 7.02 26.80 14.98
C ARG A 531 7.92 26.03 14.01
N GLU A 532 8.34 24.85 14.43
CA GLU A 532 9.21 23.92 13.67
C GLU A 532 8.42 22.93 12.81
N SER A 533 7.16 23.24 12.48
CA SER A 533 6.25 22.34 11.75
C SER A 533 6.83 21.80 10.44
N GLN A 534 7.57 22.64 9.71
CA GLN A 534 8.22 22.26 8.46
C GLN A 534 9.48 21.40 8.69
N LEU A 535 10.16 21.60 9.82
CA LEU A 535 11.36 20.87 10.20
C LEU A 535 11.06 19.53 10.92
N CYS A 536 9.80 19.17 11.11
CA CYS A 536 9.40 18.05 11.96
C CYS A 536 10.01 16.71 11.54
N GLY A 537 10.05 16.40 10.24
CA GLY A 537 10.69 15.19 9.71
C GLY A 537 12.20 15.17 9.97
N ALA A 538 12.90 16.27 9.66
CA ALA A 538 14.32 16.41 9.90
C ALA A 538 14.66 16.37 11.41
N LEU A 539 13.82 16.97 12.27
CA LEU A 539 13.96 16.89 13.71
C LEU A 539 13.84 15.45 14.22
N GLY A 540 12.85 14.71 13.74
CA GLY A 540 12.71 13.29 14.09
C GLY A 540 13.92 12.46 13.66
N ALA A 541 14.44 12.68 12.46
CA ALA A 541 15.65 12.04 11.97
C ALA A 541 16.87 12.41 12.85
N ALA A 542 17.01 13.70 13.23
CA ALA A 542 18.08 14.16 14.12
C ALA A 542 17.99 13.54 15.53
N LEU A 543 16.78 13.32 16.05
CA LEU A 543 16.57 12.64 17.33
C LEU A 543 16.98 11.15 17.26
N PHE A 544 16.77 10.48 16.13
CA PHE A 544 17.31 9.14 15.90
C PHE A 544 18.84 9.15 15.82
N ALA A 545 19.41 10.13 15.12
CA ALA A 545 20.85 10.30 15.07
C ALA A 545 21.47 10.58 16.45
N LEU A 546 20.77 11.35 17.29
CA LEU A 546 21.21 11.67 18.65
C LEU A 546 21.27 10.44 19.56
N ASP A 547 20.33 9.50 19.42
CA ASP A 547 20.36 8.24 20.18
C ASP A 547 21.59 7.39 19.86
N ALA A 548 22.11 7.47 18.62
CA ALA A 548 23.28 6.71 18.20
C ALA A 548 24.62 7.31 18.72
N VAL A 549 24.63 8.58 19.17
CA VAL A 549 25.81 9.24 19.72
C VAL A 549 25.81 9.34 21.25
N ARG A 550 24.70 9.04 21.89
CA ARG A 550 24.56 8.88 23.35
C ARG A 550 25.02 7.50 23.79
#